data_54cee3cde9653f6530e539e219356812
#
_entry.id   54cee3cde9653f6530e539e219356812
#
_cell.length_a   1.000
_cell.length_b   1.000
_cell.length_c   1.000
_cell.angle_alpha   90.00
_cell.angle_beta   90.00
_cell.angle_gamma   90.00
#
_symmetry.space_group_name_H-M   'P 1'
#
loop_
_entity.id
_entity.type
_entity.pdbx_description
1 polymer ?
#
loop_
_entity_poly.entity_id
_entity_poly.type
_entity_poly.pdbx_seq_one_letter_code
_entity_poly.pdbx_strand_id
1 'polypeptide(L)'
;MGLLGRLLRGAHAGDSHLAWARLVGPESITLTSPDFEPGGVIPRLHAAEGVGANISPELVWSGVPPQTAALLLVMEDPSVPLPRPILHVAAVIAPILDRIPRGMLDHDSPGITLLDGSINGLGYSGPRPIVDHGPHDYVFQLFALAEVPVTLKKPGTVLGRGRLTGTFERTSAT
;
A
#
# COMPACT_ATOMS: atom_id res chain seq x y z
N MET A 1 1.15 -0.89 -27.88
CA MET A 1 1.89 0.39 -28.02
C MET A 1 1.43 1.34 -26.93
N GLY A 2 2.32 1.72 -26.00
CA GLY A 2 2.01 2.55 -24.83
C GLY A 2 2.00 4.08 -25.12
N LEU A 3 1.42 4.52 -26.25
CA LEU A 3 1.39 5.94 -26.62
C LEU A 3 0.78 6.81 -25.52
N LEU A 4 -0.31 6.35 -24.88
CA LEU A 4 -0.97 7.06 -23.79
C LEU A 4 -0.04 7.22 -22.59
N GLY A 5 0.68 6.17 -22.18
CA GLY A 5 1.63 6.24 -21.07
C GLY A 5 2.76 7.25 -21.35
N ARG A 6 3.29 7.25 -22.58
CA ARG A 6 4.32 8.22 -22.98
C ARG A 6 3.86 9.67 -22.93
N LEU A 7 2.60 9.93 -23.32
CA LEU A 7 2.00 11.27 -23.30
C LEU A 7 1.75 11.75 -21.85
N LEU A 8 1.50 10.83 -20.92
CA LEU A 8 1.19 11.13 -19.53
C LEU A 8 2.44 11.08 -18.62
N ARG A 9 3.63 10.80 -19.17
CA ARG A 9 4.89 10.82 -18.41
C ARG A 9 5.06 12.14 -17.68
N GLY A 10 5.33 12.05 -16.37
CA GLY A 10 5.49 13.22 -15.51
C GLY A 10 4.20 13.77 -14.92
N ALA A 11 3.03 13.24 -15.28
CA ALA A 11 1.78 13.53 -14.57
C ALA A 11 1.62 12.56 -13.40
N HIS A 12 1.53 13.10 -12.19
CA HIS A 12 1.46 12.32 -10.94
C HIS A 12 0.45 12.94 -9.98
N ALA A 13 -0.25 12.09 -9.21
CA ALA A 13 -1.10 12.53 -8.10
C ALA A 13 -0.29 13.21 -6.98
N GLY A 14 0.91 12.71 -6.75
CA GLY A 14 1.85 13.22 -5.75
C GLY A 14 1.54 12.77 -4.32
N ASP A 15 2.54 12.91 -3.45
CA ASP A 15 2.52 12.40 -2.07
C ASP A 15 1.62 13.21 -1.13
N SER A 16 1.26 14.44 -1.48
CA SER A 16 0.44 15.32 -0.63
C SER A 16 -0.97 14.78 -0.35
N HIS A 17 -1.43 13.80 -1.12
CA HIS A 17 -2.74 13.18 -0.98
C HIS A 17 -2.69 11.76 -0.37
N LEU A 18 -1.51 11.22 -0.10
CA LEU A 18 -1.34 9.95 0.61
C LEU A 18 -2.00 9.98 2.00
N ALA A 19 -2.37 8.81 2.51
CA ALA A 19 -2.77 8.67 3.91
C ALA A 19 -1.66 9.22 4.85
N TRP A 20 -0.39 9.06 4.48
CA TRP A 20 0.77 9.59 5.20
C TRP A 20 0.71 11.09 5.46
N ALA A 21 0.27 11.88 4.51
CA ALA A 21 0.16 13.34 4.65
C ALA A 21 -0.97 13.76 5.59
N ARG A 22 -2.02 12.92 5.72
CA ARG A 22 -3.21 13.20 6.53
C ARG A 22 -3.13 12.62 7.94
N LEU A 23 -2.49 11.45 8.09
CA LEU A 23 -2.36 10.72 9.35
C LEU A 23 -0.99 10.99 9.97
N VAL A 24 -0.91 12.11 10.68
CA VAL A 24 0.34 12.59 11.28
C VAL A 24 0.55 11.95 12.65
N GLY A 25 1.79 11.53 12.92
CA GLY A 25 2.20 10.93 14.20
C GLY A 25 3.71 10.63 14.20
N PRO A 26 4.25 10.12 15.31
CA PRO A 26 5.65 9.73 15.42
C PRO A 26 6.03 8.64 14.40
N GLU A 27 7.18 8.76 13.76
CA GLU A 27 7.73 7.75 12.85
C GLU A 27 8.51 6.69 13.64
N SER A 28 7.79 5.87 14.41
CA SER A 28 8.36 4.88 15.34
C SER A 28 8.34 3.45 14.78
N ILE A 29 7.55 3.20 13.72
CA ILE A 29 7.39 1.85 13.15
C ILE A 29 8.39 1.66 12.02
N THR A 30 9.16 0.57 12.09
CA THR A 30 9.95 0.06 10.97
C THR A 30 9.10 -0.94 10.20
N LEU A 31 8.77 -0.65 8.94
CA LEU A 31 8.01 -1.53 8.03
C LEU A 31 8.93 -2.03 6.93
N THR A 32 9.01 -3.34 6.75
CA THR A 32 9.86 -4.01 5.76
C THR A 32 9.11 -5.12 5.04
N SER A 33 9.70 -5.65 3.98
CA SER A 33 9.22 -6.85 3.29
C SER A 33 10.42 -7.77 2.99
N PRO A 34 10.30 -9.09 3.16
CA PRO A 34 11.29 -10.02 2.63
C PRO A 34 11.21 -10.20 1.11
N ASP A 35 10.15 -9.67 0.47
CA ASP A 35 9.91 -9.83 -0.96
C ASP A 35 10.59 -8.75 -1.81
N PHE A 36 10.89 -7.57 -1.24
CA PHE A 36 11.61 -6.48 -1.92
C PHE A 36 12.23 -5.50 -0.92
N GLU A 37 13.33 -4.88 -1.33
CA GLU A 37 14.01 -3.85 -0.53
C GLU A 37 13.32 -2.49 -0.63
N PRO A 38 13.48 -1.59 0.36
CA PRO A 38 12.97 -0.23 0.29
C PRO A 38 13.44 0.51 -0.98
N GLY A 39 12.50 1.03 -1.77
CA GLY A 39 12.76 1.64 -3.08
C GLY A 39 13.05 0.63 -4.19
N GLY A 40 13.09 -0.65 -3.89
CA GLY A 40 13.36 -1.72 -4.85
C GLY A 40 12.16 -2.07 -5.73
N VAL A 41 12.41 -2.90 -6.74
CA VAL A 41 11.36 -3.38 -7.64
C VAL A 41 10.51 -4.44 -6.95
N ILE A 42 9.19 -4.23 -6.94
CA ILE A 42 8.22 -5.23 -6.48
C ILE A 42 8.21 -6.39 -7.48
N PRO A 43 8.43 -7.64 -7.04
CA PRO A 43 8.42 -8.80 -7.94
C PRO A 43 7.09 -8.95 -8.68
N ARG A 44 7.17 -9.44 -9.93
CA ARG A 44 6.00 -9.65 -10.79
C ARG A 44 4.92 -10.54 -10.17
N LEU A 45 5.29 -11.43 -9.25
CA LEU A 45 4.37 -12.26 -8.46
C LEU A 45 3.28 -11.42 -7.79
N HIS A 46 3.63 -10.23 -7.31
CA HIS A 46 2.75 -9.33 -6.57
C HIS A 46 1.97 -8.37 -7.48
N ALA A 47 2.27 -8.31 -8.79
CA ALA A 47 1.54 -7.48 -9.73
C ALA A 47 0.12 -8.02 -9.96
N ALA A 48 -0.82 -7.12 -10.31
CA ALA A 48 -2.23 -7.45 -10.52
C ALA A 48 -2.46 -8.51 -11.61
N GLU A 49 -3.61 -9.15 -11.57
CA GLU A 49 -4.04 -10.12 -12.59
C GLU A 49 -3.87 -9.57 -14.00
N GLY A 50 -3.43 -10.44 -14.93
CA GLY A 50 -3.08 -10.10 -16.29
C GLY A 50 -1.68 -9.48 -16.44
N VAL A 51 -0.99 -9.18 -15.33
CA VAL A 51 0.42 -8.79 -15.26
C VAL A 51 1.20 -9.79 -14.44
N GLY A 52 0.74 -10.13 -13.25
CA GLY A 52 1.31 -11.09 -12.32
C GLY A 52 0.25 -12.01 -11.73
N ALA A 53 0.51 -12.54 -10.53
CA ALA A 53 -0.38 -13.46 -9.84
C ALA A 53 -1.30 -12.78 -8.81
N ASN A 54 -1.18 -11.48 -8.61
CA ASN A 54 -1.93 -10.68 -7.63
C ASN A 54 -1.83 -11.20 -6.19
N ILE A 55 -0.69 -11.75 -5.81
CA ILE A 55 -0.42 -12.24 -4.46
C ILE A 55 0.19 -11.09 -3.66
N SER A 56 -0.43 -10.69 -2.54
CA SER A 56 0.14 -9.62 -1.70
C SER A 56 1.51 -10.01 -1.15
N PRO A 57 2.48 -9.06 -1.05
CA PRO A 57 3.77 -9.34 -0.45
C PRO A 57 3.65 -9.61 1.05
N GLU A 58 4.63 -10.33 1.61
CA GLU A 58 4.80 -10.39 3.04
C GLU A 58 5.26 -9.02 3.57
N LEU A 59 4.65 -8.59 4.66
CA LEU A 59 5.02 -7.37 5.38
C LEU A 59 5.39 -7.72 6.81
N VAL A 60 6.48 -7.13 7.31
CA VAL A 60 6.98 -7.33 8.67
C VAL A 60 7.22 -5.96 9.30
N TRP A 61 6.91 -5.81 10.58
CA TRP A 61 7.11 -4.54 11.28
C TRP A 61 7.57 -4.72 12.71
N SER A 62 8.14 -3.64 13.25
CA SER A 62 8.53 -3.49 14.64
C SER A 62 8.34 -2.05 15.12
N GLY A 63 8.46 -1.79 16.41
CA GLY A 63 8.35 -0.44 16.97
C GLY A 63 6.90 0.06 17.15
N VAL A 64 5.93 -0.86 17.19
CA VAL A 64 4.53 -0.53 17.49
C VAL A 64 4.40 -0.07 18.93
N PRO A 65 3.81 1.11 19.21
CA PRO A 65 3.59 1.60 20.56
C PRO A 65 2.70 0.65 21.40
N PRO A 66 2.98 0.44 22.70
CA PRO A 66 2.26 -0.55 23.51
C PRO A 66 0.78 -0.24 23.72
N GLN A 67 0.34 1.03 23.59
CA GLN A 67 -1.07 1.44 23.75
C GLN A 67 -1.88 1.32 22.45
N THR A 68 -1.35 0.68 21.42
CA THR A 68 -2.02 0.52 20.12
C THR A 68 -3.25 -0.37 20.27
N ALA A 69 -4.41 0.17 19.87
CA ALA A 69 -5.66 -0.59 19.82
C ALA A 69 -5.84 -1.34 18.50
N ALA A 70 -5.31 -0.78 17.41
CA ALA A 70 -5.33 -1.39 16.08
C ALA A 70 -4.18 -0.84 15.22
N LEU A 71 -3.80 -1.60 14.20
CA LEU A 71 -2.95 -1.13 13.11
C LEU A 71 -3.83 -0.90 11.87
N LEU A 72 -3.56 0.18 11.14
CA LEU A 72 -4.18 0.46 9.84
C LEU A 72 -3.09 0.38 8.77
N LEU A 73 -3.22 -0.59 7.87
CA LEU A 73 -2.41 -0.69 6.66
C LEU A 73 -3.12 -0.01 5.49
N VAL A 74 -2.39 0.81 4.73
CA VAL A 74 -2.86 1.45 3.50
C VAL A 74 -1.77 1.35 2.45
N MET A 75 -2.07 0.82 1.26
CA MET A 75 -1.18 0.84 0.11
C MET A 75 -1.75 1.75 -0.96
N GLU A 76 -0.99 2.76 -1.36
CA GLU A 76 -1.40 3.75 -2.37
C GLU A 76 -0.33 3.93 -3.45
N ASP A 77 -0.80 4.25 -4.68
CA ASP A 77 0.04 4.63 -5.82
C ASP A 77 -0.12 6.13 -6.11
N PRO A 78 0.84 6.98 -5.71
CA PRO A 78 0.84 8.42 -6.00
C PRO A 78 1.37 8.76 -7.40
N SER A 79 1.93 7.78 -8.13
CA SER A 79 2.52 8.00 -9.45
C SER A 79 1.50 7.97 -10.59
N VAL A 80 0.23 7.73 -10.30
CA VAL A 80 -0.83 7.73 -11.31
C VAL A 80 -1.08 9.13 -11.86
N PRO A 81 -1.39 9.27 -13.16
CA PRO A 81 -1.74 10.56 -13.78
C PRO A 81 -3.21 10.96 -13.47
N LEU A 82 -3.55 10.96 -12.19
CA LEU A 82 -4.87 11.29 -11.65
C LEU A 82 -4.73 12.36 -10.57
N PRO A 83 -5.82 13.08 -10.22
CA PRO A 83 -5.78 14.10 -9.17
C PRO A 83 -5.47 13.54 -7.76
N ARG A 84 -5.62 12.23 -7.54
CA ARG A 84 -5.38 11.56 -6.25
C ARG A 84 -4.75 10.19 -6.46
N PRO A 85 -3.95 9.71 -5.47
CA PRO A 85 -3.42 8.36 -5.47
C PRO A 85 -4.53 7.30 -5.60
N ILE A 86 -4.19 6.17 -6.22
CA ILE A 86 -5.06 5.00 -6.24
C ILE A 86 -4.81 4.19 -4.96
N LEU A 87 -5.89 3.82 -4.28
CA LEU A 87 -5.85 2.89 -3.16
C LEU A 87 -5.81 1.44 -3.69
N HIS A 88 -4.78 0.68 -3.29
CA HIS A 88 -4.53 -0.70 -3.70
C HIS A 88 -4.99 -1.73 -2.66
N VAL A 89 -4.88 -1.41 -1.38
CA VAL A 89 -5.45 -2.17 -0.26
C VAL A 89 -5.55 -1.29 0.97
N ALA A 90 -6.54 -1.55 1.81
CA ALA A 90 -6.63 -1.07 3.16
C ALA A 90 -7.09 -2.18 4.09
N ALA A 91 -6.48 -2.29 5.27
CA ALA A 91 -6.81 -3.29 6.26
C ALA A 91 -6.64 -2.79 7.68
N VAL A 92 -7.53 -3.22 8.57
CA VAL A 92 -7.36 -3.10 10.03
C VAL A 92 -6.73 -4.39 10.53
N ILE A 93 -5.65 -4.26 11.30
CA ILE A 93 -4.84 -5.38 11.76
C ILE A 93 -4.81 -5.37 13.29
N ALA A 94 -4.96 -6.54 13.89
CA ALA A 94 -4.84 -6.72 15.34
C ALA A 94 -3.41 -6.38 15.80
N PRO A 95 -3.23 -5.59 16.87
CA PRO A 95 -1.92 -5.09 17.28
C PRO A 95 -0.97 -6.17 17.85
N ILE A 96 -1.50 -7.39 18.06
CA ILE A 96 -0.71 -8.55 18.47
C ILE A 96 0.13 -9.13 17.31
N LEU A 97 -0.22 -8.83 16.06
CA LEU A 97 0.51 -9.29 14.88
C LEU A 97 1.75 -8.42 14.66
N ASP A 98 2.83 -9.03 14.25
CA ASP A 98 4.09 -8.40 13.85
C ASP A 98 4.38 -8.54 12.35
N ARG A 99 3.50 -9.22 11.63
CA ARG A 99 3.58 -9.46 10.19
C ARG A 99 2.24 -9.77 9.55
N ILE A 100 2.18 -9.64 8.25
CA ILE A 100 1.17 -10.23 7.36
C ILE A 100 1.91 -11.18 6.41
N PRO A 101 1.66 -12.49 6.46
CA PRO A 101 2.24 -13.42 5.51
C PRO A 101 1.81 -13.12 4.07
N ARG A 102 2.62 -13.55 3.10
CA ARG A 102 2.33 -13.42 1.67
C ARG A 102 0.95 -13.98 1.31
N GLY A 103 0.18 -13.24 0.51
CA GLY A 103 -1.16 -13.64 0.04
C GLY A 103 -2.29 -13.43 1.04
N MET A 104 -2.04 -12.88 2.24
CA MET A 104 -3.06 -12.77 3.28
C MET A 104 -3.89 -11.47 3.24
N LEU A 105 -3.77 -10.67 2.17
CA LEU A 105 -4.54 -9.42 1.98
C LEU A 105 -5.63 -9.54 0.89
N ASP A 106 -6.04 -10.75 0.53
CA ASP A 106 -7.09 -11.00 -0.47
C ASP A 106 -8.48 -11.25 0.14
N HIS A 107 -8.54 -11.63 1.42
CA HIS A 107 -9.77 -11.86 2.19
C HIS A 107 -9.53 -11.61 3.68
N ASP A 108 -10.62 -11.46 4.45
CA ASP A 108 -10.54 -11.37 5.90
C ASP A 108 -9.95 -12.64 6.50
N SER A 109 -9.08 -12.48 7.48
CA SER A 109 -8.43 -13.57 8.19
C SER A 109 -8.28 -13.24 9.68
N PRO A 110 -7.97 -14.21 10.55
CA PRO A 110 -7.82 -13.93 11.97
C PRO A 110 -6.85 -12.77 12.24
N GLY A 111 -7.37 -11.68 12.81
CA GLY A 111 -6.62 -10.46 13.12
C GLY A 111 -6.40 -9.51 11.93
N ILE A 112 -6.98 -9.78 10.76
CA ILE A 112 -6.93 -8.90 9.58
C ILE A 112 -8.34 -8.73 9.04
N THR A 113 -8.83 -7.50 9.00
CA THR A 113 -10.13 -7.12 8.42
C THR A 113 -9.89 -6.14 7.29
N LEU A 114 -10.30 -6.51 6.09
CA LEU A 114 -10.16 -5.64 4.91
C LEU A 114 -11.17 -4.50 4.94
N LEU A 115 -10.73 -3.33 4.50
CA LEU A 115 -11.60 -2.17 4.32
C LEU A 115 -11.90 -1.97 2.83
N ASP A 116 -13.14 -1.59 2.54
CA ASP A 116 -13.57 -1.29 1.18
C ASP A 116 -12.96 0.02 0.66
N GLY A 117 -12.88 0.16 -0.66
CA GLY A 117 -12.42 1.37 -1.36
C GLY A 117 -11.16 1.19 -2.19
N SER A 118 -10.57 -0.01 -2.25
CA SER A 118 -9.48 -0.28 -3.20
C SER A 118 -10.02 -0.27 -4.65
N ILE A 119 -9.11 -0.13 -5.63
CA ILE A 119 -9.47 -0.01 -7.05
C ILE A 119 -10.32 -1.19 -7.57
N ASN A 120 -10.20 -2.35 -6.95
CA ASN A 120 -10.97 -3.55 -7.28
C ASN A 120 -12.01 -3.92 -6.20
N GLY A 121 -12.31 -3.00 -5.26
CA GLY A 121 -13.24 -3.25 -4.15
C GLY A 121 -12.54 -3.67 -2.87
N LEU A 122 -12.71 -4.90 -2.42
CA LEU A 122 -12.09 -5.44 -1.22
C LEU A 122 -10.81 -6.21 -1.56
N GLY A 123 -9.79 -6.08 -0.70
CA GLY A 123 -8.56 -6.84 -0.79
C GLY A 123 -7.47 -6.19 -1.63
N TYR A 124 -6.38 -6.94 -1.77
CA TYR A 124 -5.18 -6.50 -2.45
C TYR A 124 -5.38 -6.44 -3.97
N SER A 125 -5.02 -5.30 -4.52
CA SER A 125 -4.88 -5.10 -5.95
C SER A 125 -3.41 -4.73 -6.24
N GLY A 126 -2.68 -5.62 -6.85
CA GLY A 126 -1.25 -5.44 -7.11
C GLY A 126 -0.94 -4.34 -8.13
N PRO A 127 0.35 -4.02 -8.32
CA PRO A 127 0.83 -3.08 -9.33
C PRO A 127 0.34 -3.40 -10.75
N ARG A 128 -0.24 -2.38 -11.41
CA ARG A 128 -0.64 -2.45 -12.82
C ARG A 128 -0.57 -1.08 -13.48
N PRO A 129 0.61 -0.45 -13.49
CA PRO A 129 0.76 0.89 -14.07
C PRO A 129 0.44 0.92 -15.57
N ILE A 130 0.18 2.11 -16.10
CA ILE A 130 -0.01 2.32 -17.54
C ILE A 130 1.29 1.96 -18.26
N VAL A 131 1.19 1.19 -19.34
CA VAL A 131 2.34 0.77 -20.15
C VAL A 131 3.08 1.99 -20.70
N ASP A 132 4.40 2.01 -20.56
CA ASP A 132 5.32 3.08 -20.98
C ASP A 132 5.12 4.44 -20.28
N HIS A 133 4.39 4.49 -19.16
CA HIS A 133 4.28 5.69 -18.32
C HIS A 133 5.57 5.97 -17.53
N GLY A 134 6.29 4.94 -17.18
CA GLY A 134 7.46 4.94 -16.31
C GLY A 134 7.21 4.13 -15.03
N PRO A 135 8.20 4.10 -14.13
CA PRO A 135 8.02 3.43 -12.85
C PRO A 135 6.99 4.16 -11.98
N HIS A 136 6.15 3.38 -11.30
CA HIS A 136 5.23 3.85 -10.28
C HIS A 136 5.72 3.44 -8.90
N ASP A 137 5.58 4.34 -7.93
CA ASP A 137 5.79 4.05 -6.52
C ASP A 137 4.52 3.45 -5.91
N TYR A 138 4.71 2.38 -5.13
CA TYR A 138 3.66 1.76 -4.34
C TYR A 138 4.03 1.89 -2.87
N VAL A 139 3.30 2.76 -2.16
CA VAL A 139 3.62 3.17 -0.80
C VAL A 139 2.75 2.39 0.18
N PHE A 140 3.35 1.42 0.87
CA PHE A 140 2.76 0.73 2.01
C PHE A 140 2.94 1.61 3.25
N GLN A 141 1.85 1.92 3.94
CA GLN A 141 1.83 2.83 5.08
C GLN A 141 1.15 2.11 6.24
N LEU A 142 1.81 2.00 7.38
CA LEU A 142 1.31 1.35 8.58
C LEU A 142 1.17 2.39 9.69
N PHE A 143 -0.02 2.48 10.27
CA PHE A 143 -0.36 3.41 11.33
C PHE A 143 -0.82 2.66 12.57
N ALA A 144 -0.19 2.90 13.71
CA ALA A 144 -0.66 2.45 15.02
C ALA A 144 -1.68 3.44 15.55
N LEU A 145 -2.87 2.97 15.88
CA LEU A 145 -4.01 3.80 16.27
C LEU A 145 -4.42 3.56 17.72
N ALA A 146 -4.84 4.63 18.40
CA ALA A 146 -5.38 4.55 19.76
C ALA A 146 -6.77 3.92 19.83
N GLU A 147 -7.50 3.91 18.70
CA GLU A 147 -8.85 3.33 18.58
C GLU A 147 -8.93 2.42 17.35
N VAL A 148 -9.87 1.47 17.35
CA VAL A 148 -10.15 0.63 16.18
C VAL A 148 -10.92 1.47 15.16
N PRO A 149 -10.38 1.70 13.93
CA PRO A 149 -11.05 2.50 12.93
C PRO A 149 -12.24 1.75 12.32
N VAL A 150 -13.36 2.44 12.14
CA VAL A 150 -14.53 1.91 11.43
C VAL A 150 -14.41 2.15 9.92
N THR A 151 -13.72 3.22 9.53
CA THR A 151 -13.52 3.62 8.13
C THR A 151 -12.19 4.35 7.96
N LEU A 152 -11.68 4.37 6.72
CA LEU A 152 -10.49 5.16 6.34
C LEU A 152 -10.66 6.68 6.50
N LYS A 153 -11.90 7.18 6.57
CA LYS A 153 -12.18 8.63 6.66
C LYS A 153 -12.00 9.17 8.08
N LYS A 154 -12.12 8.32 9.10
CA LYS A 154 -11.98 8.68 10.52
C LYS A 154 -11.17 7.58 11.24
N PRO A 155 -9.86 7.51 11.00
CA PRO A 155 -9.04 6.43 11.55
C PRO A 155 -8.72 6.62 13.03
N GLY A 156 -8.91 7.81 13.61
CA GLY A 156 -8.58 8.09 15.01
C GLY A 156 -7.18 8.68 15.21
N THR A 157 -6.70 8.62 16.45
CA THR A 157 -5.41 9.18 16.87
C THR A 157 -4.26 8.26 16.47
N VAL A 158 -3.24 8.80 15.79
CA VAL A 158 -2.03 8.07 15.38
C VAL A 158 -1.00 8.10 16.50
N LEU A 159 -0.65 6.93 17.04
CA LEU A 159 0.37 6.75 18.09
C LEU A 159 1.76 6.52 17.51
N GLY A 160 1.83 5.94 16.30
CA GLY A 160 3.07 5.66 15.60
C GLY A 160 2.79 5.33 14.14
N ARG A 161 3.78 5.53 13.27
CA ARG A 161 3.64 5.19 11.85
C ARG A 161 4.96 4.75 11.24
N GLY A 162 4.86 3.98 10.14
CA GLY A 162 5.99 3.56 9.32
C GLY A 162 5.54 3.38 7.88
N ARG A 163 6.49 3.47 6.93
CA ARG A 163 6.20 3.25 5.52
C ARG A 163 7.30 2.47 4.82
N LEU A 164 6.92 1.74 3.77
CA LEU A 164 7.79 1.03 2.85
C LEU A 164 7.33 1.37 1.43
N THR A 165 8.25 1.78 0.57
CA THR A 165 7.95 2.03 -0.85
C THR A 165 8.63 0.98 -1.70
N GLY A 166 7.91 0.40 -2.64
CA GLY A 166 8.44 -0.40 -3.73
C GLY A 166 8.04 0.20 -5.07
N THR A 167 8.73 -0.17 -6.13
CA THR A 167 8.49 0.34 -7.49
C THR A 167 8.02 -0.76 -8.42
N PHE A 168 7.23 -0.40 -9.44
CA PHE A 168 6.88 -1.31 -10.51
C PHE A 168 6.67 -0.55 -11.81
N GLU A 169 7.13 -1.11 -12.94
CA GLU A 169 6.98 -0.53 -14.27
C GLU A 169 6.43 -1.55 -15.26
N ARG A 170 5.67 -1.07 -16.24
CA ARG A 170 5.28 -1.86 -17.41
C ARG A 170 5.78 -1.20 -18.67
N THR A 171 6.62 -1.92 -19.39
CA THR A 171 7.08 -1.51 -20.72
C THR A 171 6.35 -2.29 -21.80
N SER A 172 6.08 -1.65 -22.97
CA SER A 172 5.66 -2.38 -24.14
C SER A 172 6.79 -3.34 -24.55
N ALA A 173 6.46 -4.61 -24.78
CA ALA A 173 7.41 -5.53 -25.39
C ALA A 173 7.89 -4.94 -26.71
N THR A 174 9.19 -4.88 -26.88
CA THR A 174 9.86 -4.48 -28.13
C THR A 174 9.59 -5.49 -29.21
#